data_4fc27feff2f7d70a49b6340b9b2e3677
#
_entry.id   4fc27feff2f7d70a49b6340b9b2e3677
#
_cell.length_a   1.000
_cell.length_b   1.000
_cell.length_c   1.000
_cell.angle_alpha   90.00
_cell.angle_beta   90.00
_cell.angle_gamma   90.00
#
_symmetry.space_group_name_H-M   'P 1'
#
loop_
_entity.id
_entity.type
_entity.pdbx_description
1 polymer ?
#
loop_
_entity_poly.entity_id
_entity_poly.type
_entity_poly.pdbx_seq_one_letter_code
_entity_poly.pdbx_strand_id
1 'polypeptide(L)'
;MPDLTGLPPEAGPVLDLMQQNQPMVIVAGTVGITALSEDERRALVAEIDVADALARAADIQAQWDVASTTHWNLKPLHLDLLLPASDDWVPAVRAEVNKGNIFAAPQVMVQFMRELLEADSTASRKLAADELVRLLISIATEQQLNAEFKSDTPTPAEFRALDEKYKAMTPEVLQSVLHQALHDQSAAALFNTPRKIECLKADAFDFWYSPWAARVHDSLGAAPAETFKDATGIAIDDFLRAGVAVAKAIGAGQTVVSLNDLTDDEQMRSYIAENMALDLSGYREQLAADRARGDVKLQRYTFTRYPFLDLGDGNLLILRANWATERFFGDPAQLDVMAAFTSKGDKTGAKRFNEGIKYQFEDIVGGTLARIAARSARVDALVPEPELEAQWTEKKGQKPSVCDWVLRAGPVAILVDATHHPLNAKLAQGLGDGETYDADADKILTDGKFKQFASVMRLVRRLGWSGQPQPDAIFIPFVVVPNSGTPSSMLTELDYGLRAQQVFAEFQGRVARPTVLRLQDLQLLEGIGDHLPGDVVTLLYAWRKFPMPLSMQEFLEVHGKPRPVPKHILRTAAALDRRLGENS
;
A
#
# COMPACT_ATOMS: atom_id res chain seq x y z
N MET A 1 -2.84 25.63 3.40
CA MET A 1 -1.85 25.00 4.30
C MET A 1 -2.09 25.54 5.69
N PRO A 2 -2.09 24.72 6.74
CA PRO A 2 -2.08 25.26 8.09
C PRO A 2 -0.93 26.26 8.20
N ASP A 3 -1.11 27.28 9.02
CA ASP A 3 -0.13 28.34 9.22
C ASP A 3 1.27 27.76 9.47
N LEU A 4 2.10 27.72 8.43
CA LEU A 4 3.47 27.22 8.51
C LEU A 4 4.38 28.13 9.36
N THR A 5 3.91 29.32 9.73
CA THR A 5 4.64 30.23 10.62
C THR A 5 4.70 29.72 12.06
N GLY A 6 3.84 28.74 12.43
CA GLY A 6 3.86 28.04 13.71
C GLY A 6 4.72 26.75 13.72
N LEU A 7 5.34 26.38 12.61
CA LEU A 7 6.25 25.24 12.59
C LEU A 7 7.57 25.62 13.31
N PRO A 8 8.15 24.67 14.06
CA PRO A 8 9.43 24.90 14.70
C PRO A 8 10.49 25.24 13.64
N PRO A 9 11.52 26.03 13.98
CA PRO A 9 12.58 26.44 13.06
C PRO A 9 13.25 25.27 12.32
N GLU A 10 13.22 24.07 12.92
CA GLU A 10 13.76 22.83 12.36
C GLU A 10 12.90 22.24 11.22
N ALA A 11 11.64 22.67 11.08
CA ALA A 11 10.74 22.14 10.06
C ALA A 11 11.05 22.67 8.67
N GLY A 12 11.56 23.90 8.53
CA GLY A 12 11.93 24.48 7.24
C GLY A 12 12.94 23.61 6.47
N PRO A 13 14.11 23.29 7.04
CA PRO A 13 15.09 22.41 6.39
C PRO A 13 14.56 21.02 6.05
N VAL A 14 13.63 20.47 6.84
CA VAL A 14 13.01 19.18 6.57
C VAL A 14 12.04 19.25 5.39
N LEU A 15 11.23 20.30 5.31
CA LEU A 15 10.35 20.53 4.17
C LEU A 15 11.14 20.74 2.90
N ASP A 16 12.23 21.52 2.95
CA ASP A 16 13.13 21.73 1.82
C ASP A 16 13.75 20.39 1.37
N LEU A 17 14.20 19.56 2.32
CA LEU A 17 14.77 18.24 2.02
C LEU A 17 13.72 17.31 1.39
N MET A 18 12.49 17.31 1.90
CA MET A 18 11.38 16.52 1.33
C MET A 18 11.03 16.99 -0.08
N GLN A 19 10.96 18.29 -0.31
CA GLN A 19 10.71 18.84 -1.64
C GLN A 19 11.84 18.55 -2.63
N GLN A 20 13.09 18.56 -2.18
CA GLN A 20 14.25 18.23 -3.01
C GLN A 20 14.33 16.74 -3.36
N ASN A 21 13.83 15.86 -2.50
CA ASN A 21 13.93 14.41 -2.68
C ASN A 21 12.69 13.74 -3.25
N GLN A 22 11.55 14.44 -3.31
CA GLN A 22 10.36 13.90 -3.97
C GLN A 22 10.40 14.21 -5.46
N PRO A 23 10.47 13.18 -6.34
CA PRO A 23 10.39 13.41 -7.77
C PRO A 23 9.03 14.04 -8.11
N MET A 24 9.06 15.20 -8.74
CA MET A 24 7.84 15.80 -9.28
C MET A 24 7.49 15.13 -10.60
N VAL A 25 6.19 15.05 -10.88
CA VAL A 25 5.71 14.56 -12.16
C VAL A 25 5.81 15.69 -13.19
N ILE A 26 6.50 15.40 -14.29
CA ILE A 26 6.65 16.33 -15.41
C ILE A 26 5.30 16.44 -16.13
N VAL A 27 4.79 17.64 -16.25
CA VAL A 27 3.56 17.96 -17.00
C VAL A 27 3.89 18.74 -18.28
N ALA A 28 2.99 18.71 -19.25
CA ALA A 28 3.23 19.22 -20.60
C ALA A 28 3.68 20.68 -20.63
N GLY A 29 3.06 21.54 -19.83
CA GLY A 29 3.41 22.97 -19.75
C GLY A 29 4.84 23.24 -19.28
N THR A 30 5.36 22.43 -18.34
CA THR A 30 6.73 22.57 -17.81
C THR A 30 7.80 22.40 -18.90
N VAL A 31 7.51 21.61 -19.94
CA VAL A 31 8.46 21.22 -20.99
C VAL A 31 8.07 21.74 -22.38
N GLY A 32 7.07 22.63 -22.46
CA GLY A 32 6.66 23.27 -23.71
C GLY A 32 5.92 22.34 -24.67
N ILE A 33 5.33 21.24 -24.19
CA ILE A 33 4.51 20.32 -24.98
C ILE A 33 3.04 20.73 -24.86
N THR A 34 2.29 20.65 -25.97
CA THR A 34 0.83 20.67 -25.91
C THR A 34 0.34 19.26 -25.54
N ALA A 35 -0.33 19.13 -24.39
CA ALA A 35 -0.91 17.86 -23.96
C ALA A 35 -2.00 17.42 -24.95
N LEU A 36 -2.02 16.12 -25.23
CA LEU A 36 -3.09 15.49 -26.00
C LEU A 36 -4.31 15.26 -25.08
N SER A 37 -5.48 15.66 -25.55
CA SER A 37 -6.75 15.26 -24.91
C SER A 37 -6.97 13.74 -24.98
N GLU A 38 -7.90 13.20 -24.19
CA GLU A 38 -8.23 11.77 -24.25
C GLU A 38 -8.65 11.34 -25.66
N ASP A 39 -9.44 12.15 -26.36
CA ASP A 39 -9.88 11.84 -27.73
C ASP A 39 -8.70 11.84 -28.74
N GLU A 40 -7.76 12.76 -28.62
CA GLU A 40 -6.55 12.79 -29.45
C GLU A 40 -5.64 11.60 -29.16
N ARG A 41 -5.50 11.20 -27.90
CA ARG A 41 -4.76 10.00 -27.52
C ARG A 41 -5.41 8.75 -28.08
N ARG A 42 -6.74 8.61 -27.99
CA ARG A 42 -7.49 7.50 -28.57
C ARG A 42 -7.33 7.44 -30.08
N ALA A 43 -7.38 8.57 -30.77
CA ALA A 43 -7.16 8.63 -32.23
C ALA A 43 -5.75 8.13 -32.57
N LEU A 44 -4.71 8.55 -31.85
CA LEU A 44 -3.34 8.11 -32.07
C LEU A 44 -3.19 6.61 -31.81
N VAL A 45 -3.77 6.09 -30.72
CA VAL A 45 -3.71 4.67 -30.35
C VAL A 45 -4.45 3.79 -31.37
N ALA A 46 -5.50 4.29 -32.03
CA ALA A 46 -6.20 3.58 -33.10
C ALA A 46 -5.34 3.37 -34.36
N GLU A 47 -4.26 4.13 -34.53
CA GLU A 47 -3.38 4.08 -35.70
C GLU A 47 -2.11 3.23 -35.49
N ILE A 48 -1.94 2.59 -34.33
CA ILE A 48 -0.72 1.83 -34.00
C ILE A 48 -1.01 0.35 -33.78
N ASP A 49 0.07 -0.44 -33.81
CA ASP A 49 0.08 -1.84 -33.36
C ASP A 49 -0.07 -1.89 -31.84
N VAL A 50 -1.28 -2.14 -31.39
CA VAL A 50 -1.63 -2.19 -29.96
C VAL A 50 -0.91 -3.35 -29.25
N ALA A 51 -0.69 -4.48 -29.89
CA ALA A 51 -0.01 -5.61 -29.27
C ALA A 51 1.47 -5.30 -29.01
N ASP A 52 2.18 -4.70 -29.99
CA ASP A 52 3.57 -4.22 -29.81
C ASP A 52 3.65 -3.13 -28.73
N ALA A 53 2.69 -2.20 -28.72
CA ALA A 53 2.65 -1.12 -27.72
C ALA A 53 2.36 -1.64 -26.29
N LEU A 54 1.49 -2.63 -26.12
CA LEU A 54 1.21 -3.29 -24.84
C LEU A 54 2.43 -4.05 -24.32
N ALA A 55 3.09 -4.83 -25.17
CA ALA A 55 4.32 -5.53 -24.81
C ALA A 55 5.39 -4.54 -24.32
N ARG A 56 5.59 -3.44 -25.06
CA ARG A 56 6.53 -2.38 -24.66
C ARG A 56 6.14 -1.70 -23.35
N ALA A 57 4.86 -1.40 -23.15
CA ALA A 57 4.37 -0.81 -21.90
C ALA A 57 4.58 -1.75 -20.69
N ALA A 58 4.34 -3.05 -20.88
CA ALA A 58 4.57 -4.09 -19.87
C ALA A 58 6.06 -4.19 -19.49
N ASP A 59 6.97 -4.17 -20.49
CA ASP A 59 8.42 -4.19 -20.26
C ASP A 59 8.90 -2.97 -19.47
N ILE A 60 8.43 -1.78 -19.81
CA ILE A 60 8.73 -0.54 -19.09
C ILE A 60 8.24 -0.64 -17.64
N GLN A 61 6.99 -1.07 -17.44
CA GLN A 61 6.40 -1.19 -16.13
C GLN A 61 7.12 -2.24 -15.27
N ALA A 62 7.52 -3.37 -15.84
CA ALA A 62 8.29 -4.40 -15.13
C ALA A 62 9.65 -3.88 -14.66
N GLN A 63 10.39 -3.17 -15.52
CA GLN A 63 11.66 -2.54 -15.17
C GLN A 63 11.48 -1.52 -14.02
N TRP A 64 10.41 -0.76 -14.00
CA TRP A 64 10.12 0.20 -12.94
C TRP A 64 9.74 -0.45 -11.63
N ASP A 65 8.88 -1.47 -11.65
CA ASP A 65 8.53 -2.21 -10.45
C ASP A 65 9.78 -2.85 -9.82
N VAL A 66 10.68 -3.44 -10.63
CA VAL A 66 11.97 -3.99 -10.16
C VAL A 66 12.87 -2.88 -9.59
N ALA A 67 13.05 -1.77 -10.29
CA ALA A 67 13.87 -0.66 -9.83
C ALA A 67 13.35 -0.06 -8.51
N SER A 68 12.02 0.08 -8.39
CA SER A 68 11.37 0.62 -7.20
C SER A 68 11.57 -0.26 -5.96
N THR A 69 11.71 -1.58 -6.13
CA THR A 69 11.95 -2.51 -5.02
C THR A 69 13.42 -2.70 -4.67
N THR A 70 14.35 -2.38 -5.58
CA THR A 70 15.79 -2.61 -5.39
C THR A 70 16.55 -1.37 -4.95
N HIS A 71 16.50 -0.28 -5.69
CA HIS A 71 17.35 0.90 -5.45
C HIS A 71 16.60 2.24 -5.52
N TRP A 72 15.32 2.23 -5.82
CA TRP A 72 14.45 3.43 -5.89
C TRP A 72 14.99 4.56 -6.78
N ASN A 73 15.71 4.22 -7.86
CA ASN A 73 16.24 5.19 -8.82
C ASN A 73 15.64 4.94 -10.20
N LEU A 74 14.63 5.72 -10.54
CA LEU A 74 13.92 5.64 -11.82
C LEU A 74 14.53 6.51 -12.93
N LYS A 75 15.47 7.40 -12.58
CA LYS A 75 16.09 8.32 -13.53
C LYS A 75 16.73 7.64 -14.75
N PRO A 76 17.52 6.55 -14.61
CA PRO A 76 18.08 5.86 -15.76
C PRO A 76 17.01 5.38 -16.74
N LEU A 77 15.94 4.79 -16.23
CA LEU A 77 14.83 4.27 -17.05
C LEU A 77 14.13 5.37 -17.85
N HIS A 78 13.92 6.55 -17.25
CA HIS A 78 13.34 7.69 -17.96
C HIS A 78 14.30 8.24 -19.03
N LEU A 79 15.60 8.27 -18.75
CA LEU A 79 16.60 8.69 -19.74
C LEU A 79 16.68 7.71 -20.91
N ASP A 80 16.59 6.41 -20.67
CA ASP A 80 16.59 5.37 -21.70
C ASP A 80 15.37 5.49 -22.64
N LEU A 81 14.19 5.85 -22.10
CA LEU A 81 13.01 6.12 -22.91
C LEU A 81 13.17 7.35 -23.82
N LEU A 82 14.01 8.31 -23.43
CA LEU A 82 14.29 9.53 -24.20
C LEU A 82 15.43 9.35 -25.21
N LEU A 83 16.18 8.24 -25.17
CA LEU A 83 17.32 8.05 -26.09
C LEU A 83 16.89 8.00 -27.57
N PRO A 84 15.83 7.26 -27.95
CA PRO A 84 15.38 7.19 -29.34
C PRO A 84 14.46 8.35 -29.74
N ALA A 85 14.08 9.24 -28.83
CA ALA A 85 13.22 10.38 -29.11
C ALA A 85 14.04 11.59 -29.64
N SER A 86 13.49 12.34 -30.58
CA SER A 86 14.21 13.36 -31.35
C SER A 86 13.49 14.71 -31.50
N ASP A 87 12.26 14.83 -31.02
CA ASP A 87 11.48 16.07 -31.08
C ASP A 87 12.17 17.25 -30.34
N ASP A 88 11.85 18.47 -30.72
CA ASP A 88 12.46 19.71 -30.19
C ASP A 88 12.25 19.90 -28.68
N TRP A 89 11.23 19.29 -28.08
CA TRP A 89 10.95 19.34 -26.64
C TRP A 89 11.75 18.31 -25.82
N VAL A 90 12.35 17.29 -26.43
CA VAL A 90 13.11 16.23 -25.74
C VAL A 90 14.23 16.76 -24.85
N PRO A 91 15.02 17.78 -25.24
CA PRO A 91 16.02 18.39 -24.36
C PRO A 91 15.42 18.96 -23.07
N ALA A 92 14.23 19.57 -23.11
CA ALA A 92 13.55 20.11 -21.94
C ALA A 92 13.11 19.00 -20.98
N VAL A 93 12.49 17.92 -21.49
CA VAL A 93 12.14 16.75 -20.68
C VAL A 93 13.38 16.11 -20.05
N ARG A 94 14.45 15.96 -20.81
CA ARG A 94 15.73 15.44 -20.31
C ARG A 94 16.32 16.29 -19.21
N ALA A 95 16.20 17.61 -19.29
CA ALA A 95 16.64 18.54 -18.25
C ALA A 95 15.86 18.31 -16.94
N GLU A 96 14.55 18.13 -17.02
CA GLU A 96 13.70 17.83 -15.85
C GLU A 96 14.02 16.45 -15.24
N VAL A 97 14.19 15.42 -16.07
CA VAL A 97 14.60 14.07 -15.59
C VAL A 97 15.98 14.15 -14.92
N ASN A 98 16.90 14.98 -15.41
CA ASN A 98 18.20 15.18 -14.76
C ASN A 98 18.11 15.82 -13.38
N LYS A 99 17.06 16.60 -13.09
CA LYS A 99 16.76 17.13 -11.76
C LYS A 99 16.15 16.08 -10.83
N GLY A 100 15.82 14.88 -11.33
CA GLY A 100 15.18 13.81 -10.57
C GLY A 100 13.67 13.69 -10.81
N ASN A 101 13.08 14.55 -11.65
CA ASN A 101 11.66 14.50 -11.99
C ASN A 101 11.34 13.32 -12.92
N ILE A 102 10.08 12.86 -12.92
CA ILE A 102 9.60 11.70 -13.68
C ILE A 102 8.43 12.11 -14.57
N PHE A 103 8.30 11.55 -15.79
CA PHE A 103 7.14 11.79 -16.65
C PHE A 103 6.16 10.63 -16.71
N ALA A 104 6.49 9.52 -16.10
CA ALA A 104 5.59 8.38 -16.00
C ALA A 104 5.64 7.78 -14.60
N ALA A 105 4.61 8.03 -13.82
CA ALA A 105 4.34 7.36 -12.56
C ALA A 105 3.58 6.03 -12.85
N PRO A 106 3.54 5.07 -11.92
CA PRO A 106 2.81 3.82 -12.11
C PRO A 106 1.35 3.99 -12.54
N GLN A 107 0.64 4.97 -11.98
CA GLN A 107 -0.74 5.26 -12.40
C GLN A 107 -0.84 5.77 -13.84
N VAL A 108 0.15 6.54 -14.32
CA VAL A 108 0.23 7.00 -15.72
C VAL A 108 0.37 5.81 -16.66
N MET A 109 1.24 4.88 -16.32
CA MET A 109 1.44 3.65 -17.09
C MET A 109 0.21 2.75 -17.12
N VAL A 110 -0.50 2.62 -16.01
CA VAL A 110 -1.74 1.83 -15.96
C VAL A 110 -2.83 2.50 -16.79
N GLN A 111 -2.94 3.82 -16.77
CA GLN A 111 -3.87 4.54 -17.64
C GLN A 111 -3.49 4.37 -19.12
N PHE A 112 -2.20 4.43 -19.45
CA PHE A 112 -1.74 4.18 -20.82
C PHE A 112 -2.09 2.75 -21.28
N MET A 113 -1.81 1.73 -20.47
CA MET A 113 -2.19 0.35 -20.77
C MET A 113 -3.72 0.20 -20.90
N ARG A 114 -4.51 0.91 -20.10
CA ARG A 114 -5.97 0.92 -20.23
C ARG A 114 -6.40 1.46 -21.61
N GLU A 115 -5.86 2.59 -22.04
CA GLU A 115 -6.16 3.20 -23.32
C GLU A 115 -5.78 2.26 -24.49
N LEU A 116 -4.65 1.53 -24.37
CA LEU A 116 -4.25 0.51 -25.34
C LEU A 116 -5.22 -0.68 -25.37
N LEU A 117 -5.62 -1.21 -24.22
CA LEU A 117 -6.55 -2.35 -24.13
C LEU A 117 -7.96 -2.02 -24.62
N GLU A 118 -8.40 -0.76 -24.44
CA GLU A 118 -9.71 -0.28 -24.90
C GLU A 118 -9.73 -0.02 -26.43
N ALA A 119 -8.56 0.17 -27.03
CA ALA A 119 -8.46 0.52 -28.45
C ALA A 119 -8.87 -0.63 -29.37
N ASP A 120 -9.63 -0.30 -30.42
CA ASP A 120 -9.95 -1.22 -31.51
C ASP A 120 -9.11 -0.86 -32.74
N SER A 121 -7.86 -1.36 -32.75
CA SER A 121 -6.90 -1.09 -33.83
C SER A 121 -6.52 -2.39 -34.54
N THR A 122 -6.50 -2.33 -35.86
CA THR A 122 -5.93 -3.34 -36.75
C THR A 122 -4.66 -2.85 -37.44
N ALA A 123 -4.16 -1.68 -37.02
CA ALA A 123 -2.96 -1.08 -37.58
C ALA A 123 -1.70 -1.86 -37.20
N SER A 124 -0.69 -1.79 -38.04
CA SER A 124 0.61 -2.44 -37.86
C SER A 124 1.76 -1.43 -37.65
N ARG A 125 1.45 -0.14 -37.56
CA ARG A 125 2.44 0.91 -37.34
C ARG A 125 2.91 0.85 -35.87
N LYS A 126 4.21 0.79 -35.66
CA LYS A 126 4.78 0.84 -34.31
C LYS A 126 4.66 2.23 -33.72
N LEU A 127 4.46 2.27 -32.41
CA LEU A 127 4.45 3.50 -31.63
C LEU A 127 5.86 4.12 -31.61
N ALA A 128 6.01 5.34 -32.13
CA ALA A 128 7.27 6.06 -32.10
C ALA A 128 7.66 6.47 -30.68
N ALA A 129 8.95 6.70 -30.43
CA ALA A 129 9.45 7.09 -29.10
C ALA A 129 8.91 8.44 -28.67
N ASP A 130 8.88 9.41 -29.57
CA ASP A 130 8.34 10.74 -29.31
C ASP A 130 6.85 10.69 -28.97
N GLU A 131 6.07 9.89 -29.70
CA GLU A 131 4.64 9.67 -29.43
C GLU A 131 4.42 9.04 -28.07
N LEU A 132 5.20 8.01 -27.68
CA LEU A 132 5.10 7.37 -26.38
C LEU A 132 5.34 8.38 -25.25
N VAL A 133 6.43 9.13 -25.31
CA VAL A 133 6.76 10.09 -24.27
C VAL A 133 5.69 11.19 -24.19
N ARG A 134 5.21 11.67 -25.35
CA ARG A 134 4.12 12.65 -25.40
C ARG A 134 2.82 12.13 -24.83
N LEU A 135 2.43 10.87 -25.11
CA LEU A 135 1.27 10.22 -24.52
C LEU A 135 1.39 10.16 -22.98
N LEU A 136 2.52 9.70 -22.47
CA LEU A 136 2.75 9.58 -21.03
C LEU A 136 2.71 10.95 -20.33
N ILE A 137 3.35 11.98 -20.88
CA ILE A 137 3.31 13.34 -20.35
C ILE A 137 1.88 13.93 -20.43
N SER A 138 1.12 13.61 -21.48
CA SER A 138 -0.26 14.07 -21.60
C SER A 138 -1.17 13.45 -20.55
N ILE A 139 -1.05 12.15 -20.30
CA ILE A 139 -1.77 11.45 -19.23
C ILE A 139 -1.35 11.99 -17.85
N ALA A 140 -0.04 12.19 -17.64
CA ALA A 140 0.47 12.78 -16.41
C ALA A 140 -0.12 14.17 -16.15
N THR A 141 -0.19 15.01 -17.19
CA THR A 141 -0.79 16.34 -17.13
C THR A 141 -2.26 16.26 -16.75
N GLU A 142 -3.03 15.39 -17.38
CA GLU A 142 -4.44 15.20 -17.07
C GLU A 142 -4.66 14.73 -15.62
N GLN A 143 -3.81 13.84 -15.10
CA GLN A 143 -3.88 13.38 -13.72
C GLN A 143 -3.52 14.46 -12.69
N GLN A 144 -2.71 15.46 -13.08
CA GLN A 144 -2.31 16.58 -12.22
C GLN A 144 -3.24 17.80 -12.30
N LEU A 145 -4.06 17.92 -13.37
CA LEU A 145 -4.96 19.06 -13.58
C LEU A 145 -6.05 19.24 -12.51
N ASN A 146 -6.25 18.28 -11.63
CA ASN A 146 -7.10 18.44 -10.45
C ASN A 146 -6.40 19.21 -9.31
N ALA A 147 -5.14 19.63 -9.48
CA ALA A 147 -4.46 20.48 -8.53
C ALA A 147 -5.02 21.92 -8.57
N GLU A 148 -5.11 22.57 -7.40
CA GLU A 148 -5.68 23.93 -7.27
C GLU A 148 -4.90 25.03 -7.99
N PHE A 149 -3.78 24.69 -8.63
CA PHE A 149 -2.95 25.62 -9.38
C PHE A 149 -3.27 25.57 -10.88
N LYS A 150 -3.53 26.74 -11.45
CA LYS A 150 -3.82 26.92 -12.89
C LYS A 150 -2.58 26.90 -13.76
N SER A 151 -1.39 26.93 -13.17
CA SER A 151 -0.11 26.92 -13.87
C SER A 151 0.81 25.87 -13.28
N ASP A 152 1.66 25.29 -14.13
CA ASP A 152 2.63 24.25 -13.77
C ASP A 152 3.71 24.74 -12.78
N THR A 153 3.85 26.05 -12.63
CA THR A 153 4.73 26.70 -11.66
C THR A 153 3.95 27.83 -10.99
N PRO A 154 3.35 27.57 -9.81
CA PRO A 154 2.59 28.58 -9.10
C PRO A 154 3.44 29.80 -8.80
N THR A 155 2.94 30.95 -9.18
CA THR A 155 3.59 32.22 -8.87
C THR A 155 3.51 32.55 -7.38
N PRO A 156 4.41 33.38 -6.81
CA PRO A 156 4.28 33.83 -5.43
C PRO A 156 2.94 34.55 -5.13
N ALA A 157 2.26 35.07 -6.16
CA ALA A 157 0.93 35.64 -6.03
C ALA A 157 -0.15 34.58 -5.88
N GLU A 158 -0.08 33.49 -6.66
CA GLU A 158 -1.00 32.35 -6.54
C GLU A 158 -0.83 31.63 -5.19
N PHE A 159 0.40 31.47 -4.71
CA PHE A 159 0.64 30.94 -3.37
C PHE A 159 0.03 31.81 -2.28
N ARG A 160 0.17 33.15 -2.38
CA ARG A 160 -0.45 34.07 -1.43
C ARG A 160 -1.98 34.03 -1.49
N ALA A 161 -2.55 33.99 -2.70
CA ALA A 161 -4.00 33.88 -2.87
C ALA A 161 -4.54 32.56 -2.28
N LEU A 162 -3.80 31.46 -2.42
CA LEU A 162 -4.15 30.18 -1.84
C LEU A 162 -4.05 30.20 -0.31
N ASP A 163 -3.00 30.77 0.25
CA ASP A 163 -2.83 30.97 1.69
C ASP A 163 -3.96 31.82 2.29
N GLU A 164 -4.32 32.93 1.64
CA GLU A 164 -5.46 33.77 2.01
C GLU A 164 -6.79 33.00 1.95
N LYS A 165 -6.98 32.17 0.92
CA LYS A 165 -8.15 31.29 0.78
C LYS A 165 -8.25 30.30 1.93
N TYR A 166 -7.15 29.62 2.29
CA TYR A 166 -7.14 28.67 3.40
C TYR A 166 -7.31 29.33 4.75
N LYS A 167 -6.73 30.51 4.98
CA LYS A 167 -6.93 31.29 6.19
C LYS A 167 -8.37 31.77 6.39
N ALA A 168 -9.10 31.97 5.30
CA ALA A 168 -10.51 32.37 5.33
C ALA A 168 -11.50 31.21 5.51
N MET A 169 -11.02 29.95 5.42
CA MET A 169 -11.87 28.77 5.60
C MET A 169 -12.22 28.54 7.07
N THR A 170 -13.45 28.10 7.32
CA THR A 170 -13.79 27.57 8.65
C THR A 170 -13.08 26.24 8.92
N PRO A 171 -12.89 25.83 10.17
CA PRO A 171 -12.28 24.54 10.49
C PRO A 171 -12.95 23.35 9.79
N GLU A 172 -14.27 23.37 9.65
CA GLU A 172 -15.05 22.31 9.01
C GLU A 172 -14.75 22.23 7.50
N VAL A 173 -14.66 23.38 6.82
CA VAL A 173 -14.30 23.45 5.39
C VAL A 173 -12.86 22.99 5.19
N LEU A 174 -11.94 23.41 6.06
CA LEU A 174 -10.54 22.97 6.00
C LEU A 174 -10.42 21.45 6.20
N GLN A 175 -11.18 20.88 7.13
CA GLN A 175 -11.23 19.44 7.35
C GLN A 175 -11.79 18.71 6.13
N SER A 176 -12.85 19.20 5.51
CA SER A 176 -13.41 18.62 4.28
C SER A 176 -12.39 18.62 3.13
N VAL A 177 -11.63 19.71 2.96
CA VAL A 177 -10.55 19.79 1.95
C VAL A 177 -9.44 18.78 2.26
N LEU A 178 -9.06 18.63 3.54
CA LEU A 178 -8.08 17.62 3.97
C LEU A 178 -8.57 16.21 3.66
N HIS A 179 -9.83 15.89 3.96
CA HIS A 179 -10.40 14.56 3.70
C HIS A 179 -10.47 14.26 2.20
N GLN A 180 -10.77 15.26 1.35
CA GLN A 180 -10.74 15.07 -0.09
C GLN A 180 -9.30 14.80 -0.60
N ALA A 181 -8.31 15.56 -0.11
CA ALA A 181 -6.91 15.33 -0.45
C ALA A 181 -6.42 13.95 0.01
N LEU A 182 -6.87 13.49 1.19
CA LEU A 182 -6.56 12.18 1.73
C LEU A 182 -7.20 11.05 0.92
N HIS A 183 -8.43 11.25 0.43
CA HIS A 183 -9.08 10.32 -0.50
C HIS A 183 -8.22 10.10 -1.74
N ASP A 184 -7.85 11.20 -2.44
CA ASP A 184 -7.08 11.14 -3.67
C ASP A 184 -5.69 10.52 -3.44
N GLN A 185 -5.00 10.91 -2.37
CA GLN A 185 -3.70 10.38 -2.00
C GLN A 185 -3.73 8.90 -1.64
N SER A 186 -4.77 8.44 -0.93
CA SER A 186 -4.89 7.04 -0.50
C SER A 186 -5.00 6.10 -1.68
N ALA A 187 -5.82 6.44 -2.69
CA ALA A 187 -5.94 5.66 -3.91
C ALA A 187 -4.61 5.65 -4.70
N ALA A 188 -3.98 6.82 -4.91
CA ALA A 188 -2.72 6.95 -5.63
C ALA A 188 -1.56 6.18 -4.94
N ALA A 189 -1.50 6.18 -3.61
CA ALA A 189 -0.46 5.48 -2.87
C ALA A 189 -0.49 3.96 -3.08
N LEU A 190 -1.67 3.37 -3.33
CA LEU A 190 -1.79 1.94 -3.63
C LEU A 190 -1.18 1.54 -4.99
N PHE A 191 -0.97 2.49 -5.92
CA PHE A 191 -0.22 2.25 -7.15
C PHE A 191 1.30 2.26 -6.91
N ASN A 192 1.78 3.02 -5.91
CA ASN A 192 3.19 3.40 -5.76
C ASN A 192 3.92 2.63 -4.67
N THR A 193 3.38 1.50 -4.19
CA THR A 193 3.99 0.74 -3.10
C THR A 193 4.32 -0.70 -3.54
N PRO A 194 5.25 -0.91 -4.51
CA PRO A 194 5.69 -2.25 -4.87
C PRO A 194 6.38 -2.89 -3.67
N ARG A 195 6.16 -4.19 -3.49
CA ARG A 195 6.73 -4.96 -2.38
C ARG A 195 7.82 -5.90 -2.87
N LYS A 196 8.88 -6.04 -2.10
CA LYS A 196 9.94 -7.01 -2.38
C LYS A 196 9.35 -8.42 -2.38
N ILE A 197 9.79 -9.25 -3.32
CA ILE A 197 9.29 -10.62 -3.46
C ILE A 197 9.49 -11.46 -2.19
N GLU A 198 10.59 -11.24 -1.46
CA GLU A 198 10.86 -11.93 -0.19
C GLU A 198 9.80 -11.59 0.87
N CYS A 199 9.33 -10.32 0.90
CA CYS A 199 8.26 -9.92 1.81
C CYS A 199 6.92 -10.58 1.44
N LEU A 200 6.60 -10.62 0.13
CA LEU A 200 5.39 -11.28 -0.36
C LEU A 200 5.42 -12.78 -0.06
N LYS A 201 6.52 -13.46 -0.35
CA LYS A 201 6.71 -14.89 -0.04
C LYS A 201 6.58 -15.20 1.45
N ALA A 202 7.16 -14.36 2.30
CA ALA A 202 7.10 -14.54 3.74
C ALA A 202 5.68 -14.34 4.27
N ASP A 203 4.98 -13.29 3.85
CA ASP A 203 3.60 -13.05 4.25
C ASP A 203 2.68 -14.20 3.80
N ALA A 204 2.87 -14.70 2.56
CA ALA A 204 2.12 -15.86 2.07
C ALA A 204 2.40 -17.11 2.90
N PHE A 205 3.67 -17.37 3.26
CA PHE A 205 4.04 -18.50 4.11
C PHE A 205 3.42 -18.39 5.50
N ASP A 206 3.59 -17.25 6.16
CA ASP A 206 3.07 -17.01 7.51
C ASP A 206 1.54 -17.08 7.53
N PHE A 207 0.86 -16.67 6.46
CA PHE A 207 -0.60 -16.77 6.37
C PHE A 207 -1.08 -18.20 6.05
N TRP A 208 -0.61 -18.80 4.95
CA TRP A 208 -1.18 -20.04 4.43
C TRP A 208 -0.79 -21.28 5.20
N TYR A 209 0.42 -21.34 5.76
CA TYR A 209 0.94 -22.56 6.41
C TYR A 209 0.92 -22.54 7.93
N SER A 210 0.69 -21.38 8.53
CA SER A 210 0.45 -21.36 9.98
C SER A 210 -0.90 -22.03 10.30
N PRO A 211 -0.98 -22.82 11.37
CA PRO A 211 -2.26 -23.31 11.85
C PRO A 211 -3.24 -22.15 12.06
N TRP A 212 -4.51 -22.41 11.85
CA TRP A 212 -5.52 -21.44 12.24
C TRP A 212 -5.42 -21.09 13.73
N ALA A 213 -5.65 -19.82 14.08
CA ALA A 213 -5.78 -19.40 15.47
C ALA A 213 -6.81 -20.26 16.21
N ALA A 214 -6.56 -20.57 17.48
CA ALA A 214 -7.39 -21.50 18.28
C ALA A 214 -8.89 -21.15 18.37
N ARG A 215 -9.24 -19.89 18.07
CA ARG A 215 -10.62 -19.37 18.05
C ARG A 215 -11.31 -19.47 16.69
N VAL A 216 -10.61 -19.94 15.66
CA VAL A 216 -11.18 -20.14 14.32
C VAL A 216 -12.02 -21.40 14.31
N HIS A 217 -13.10 -21.39 13.53
CA HIS A 217 -14.04 -22.51 13.47
C HIS A 217 -13.44 -23.72 12.74
N ASP A 218 -13.53 -24.91 13.34
CA ASP A 218 -12.93 -26.18 12.86
C ASP A 218 -13.33 -26.56 11.43
N SER A 219 -14.47 -26.07 10.92
CA SER A 219 -14.91 -26.34 9.54
C SER A 219 -13.99 -25.77 8.46
N LEU A 220 -13.03 -24.93 8.82
CA LEU A 220 -12.04 -24.38 7.91
C LEU A 220 -10.77 -25.25 7.76
N GLY A 221 -10.73 -26.41 8.43
CA GLY A 221 -9.55 -27.28 8.44
C GLY A 221 -8.48 -26.81 9.45
N ALA A 222 -7.28 -27.38 9.36
CA ALA A 222 -6.20 -27.12 10.30
C ALA A 222 -5.44 -25.82 9.97
N ALA A 223 -5.42 -25.40 8.71
CA ALA A 223 -4.69 -24.21 8.24
C ALA A 223 -5.40 -23.56 7.05
N PRO A 224 -5.14 -22.27 6.77
CA PRO A 224 -5.67 -21.57 5.59
C PRO A 224 -5.42 -22.29 4.26
N ALA A 225 -4.28 -22.98 4.11
CA ALA A 225 -3.94 -23.78 2.93
C ALA A 225 -4.96 -24.88 2.62
N GLU A 226 -5.51 -25.54 3.65
CA GLU A 226 -6.55 -26.55 3.47
C GLU A 226 -7.86 -25.92 3.00
N THR A 227 -8.25 -24.80 3.63
CA THR A 227 -9.43 -24.04 3.21
C THR A 227 -9.33 -23.58 1.75
N PHE A 228 -8.14 -23.13 1.31
CA PHE A 228 -7.91 -22.73 -0.08
C PHE A 228 -8.17 -23.89 -1.04
N LYS A 229 -7.59 -25.06 -0.74
CA LYS A 229 -7.76 -26.28 -1.54
C LYS A 229 -9.22 -26.71 -1.62
N ASP A 230 -9.93 -26.74 -0.50
CA ASP A 230 -11.33 -27.17 -0.43
C ASP A 230 -12.26 -26.19 -1.16
N ALA A 231 -11.94 -24.91 -1.13
CA ALA A 231 -12.71 -23.87 -1.81
C ALA A 231 -12.48 -23.87 -3.32
N THR A 232 -11.23 -23.85 -3.76
CA THR A 232 -10.81 -23.62 -5.15
C THR A 232 -10.53 -24.91 -5.93
N GLY A 233 -10.27 -26.01 -5.26
CA GLY A 233 -9.79 -27.27 -5.86
C GLY A 233 -8.28 -27.30 -6.12
N ILE A 234 -7.56 -26.18 -5.95
CA ILE A 234 -6.12 -26.04 -6.22
C ILE A 234 -5.34 -26.16 -4.92
N ALA A 235 -4.25 -26.96 -4.92
CA ALA A 235 -3.34 -26.97 -3.77
C ALA A 235 -2.57 -25.66 -3.69
N ILE A 236 -2.44 -25.10 -2.47
CA ILE A 236 -1.73 -23.84 -2.28
C ILE A 236 -0.25 -23.91 -2.71
N ASP A 237 0.37 -25.09 -2.57
CA ASP A 237 1.75 -25.32 -3.00
C ASP A 237 1.90 -25.15 -4.52
N ASP A 238 0.95 -25.62 -5.32
CA ASP A 238 0.97 -25.50 -6.79
C ASP A 238 0.69 -24.05 -7.20
N PHE A 239 -0.26 -23.41 -6.52
CA PHE A 239 -0.57 -22.01 -6.72
C PHE A 239 0.64 -21.11 -6.46
N LEU A 240 1.31 -21.26 -5.33
CA LEU A 240 2.49 -20.47 -4.98
C LEU A 240 3.71 -20.82 -5.85
N ARG A 241 3.85 -22.07 -6.32
CA ARG A 241 4.90 -22.48 -7.25
C ARG A 241 4.75 -21.76 -8.60
N ALA A 242 3.53 -21.66 -9.12
CA ALA A 242 3.26 -20.84 -10.33
C ALA A 242 3.63 -19.36 -10.08
N GLY A 243 3.32 -18.81 -8.89
CA GLY A 243 3.75 -17.46 -8.51
C GLY A 243 5.28 -17.29 -8.47
N VAL A 244 6.03 -18.31 -8.01
CA VAL A 244 7.50 -18.29 -8.06
C VAL A 244 7.99 -18.29 -9.50
N ALA A 245 7.39 -19.08 -10.38
CA ALA A 245 7.73 -19.10 -11.80
C ALA A 245 7.51 -17.73 -12.46
N VAL A 246 6.37 -17.06 -12.18
CA VAL A 246 6.10 -15.68 -12.63
C VAL A 246 7.18 -14.72 -12.10
N ALA A 247 7.51 -14.78 -10.81
CA ALA A 247 8.53 -13.89 -10.24
C ALA A 247 9.92 -14.12 -10.85
N LYS A 248 10.28 -15.36 -11.17
CA LYS A 248 11.52 -15.70 -11.87
C LYS A 248 11.54 -15.15 -13.30
N ALA A 249 10.45 -15.28 -14.05
CA ALA A 249 10.33 -14.74 -15.40
C ALA A 249 10.53 -13.21 -15.38
N ILE A 250 9.86 -12.50 -14.46
CA ILE A 250 10.02 -11.06 -14.25
C ILE A 250 11.48 -10.72 -13.91
N GLY A 251 12.10 -11.47 -13.00
CA GLY A 251 13.51 -11.29 -12.64
C GLY A 251 14.48 -11.52 -13.79
N ALA A 252 14.11 -12.34 -14.77
CA ALA A 252 14.83 -12.56 -16.03
C ALA A 252 14.50 -11.51 -17.12
N GLY A 253 13.67 -10.51 -16.83
CA GLY A 253 13.24 -9.49 -17.78
C GLY A 253 12.20 -9.97 -18.78
N GLN A 254 11.49 -11.05 -18.49
CA GLN A 254 10.45 -11.60 -19.35
C GLN A 254 9.08 -11.09 -18.91
N THR A 255 8.33 -10.50 -19.83
CA THR A 255 6.95 -10.06 -19.61
C THR A 255 5.94 -10.93 -20.37
N VAL A 256 6.38 -11.78 -21.29
CA VAL A 256 5.57 -12.82 -21.91
C VAL A 256 6.00 -14.17 -21.34
N VAL A 257 5.03 -14.93 -20.83
CA VAL A 257 5.24 -16.27 -20.24
C VAL A 257 4.27 -17.27 -20.85
N SER A 258 4.70 -18.53 -20.99
CA SER A 258 3.80 -19.60 -21.36
C SER A 258 3.16 -20.22 -20.12
N LEU A 259 1.89 -20.59 -20.18
CA LEU A 259 1.23 -21.38 -19.13
C LEU A 259 1.98 -22.67 -18.80
N ASN A 260 2.62 -23.30 -19.79
CA ASN A 260 3.42 -24.49 -19.60
C ASN A 260 4.73 -24.24 -18.85
N ASP A 261 5.28 -23.01 -18.93
CA ASP A 261 6.48 -22.62 -18.17
C ASP A 261 6.12 -22.29 -16.71
N LEU A 262 4.87 -21.93 -16.44
CA LEU A 262 4.40 -21.60 -15.09
C LEU A 262 4.06 -22.86 -14.27
N THR A 263 3.51 -23.91 -14.92
CA THR A 263 3.12 -25.14 -14.23
C THR A 263 2.89 -26.30 -15.21
N ASP A 264 3.27 -27.51 -14.79
CA ASP A 264 2.97 -28.75 -15.52
C ASP A 264 1.53 -29.26 -15.22
N ASP A 265 0.88 -28.75 -14.19
CA ASP A 265 -0.46 -29.15 -13.78
C ASP A 265 -1.53 -28.48 -14.67
N GLU A 266 -2.32 -29.30 -15.37
CA GLU A 266 -3.39 -28.83 -16.25
C GLU A 266 -4.50 -28.10 -15.49
N GLN A 267 -4.85 -28.54 -14.27
CA GLN A 267 -5.86 -27.88 -13.45
C GLN A 267 -5.40 -26.49 -13.05
N MET A 268 -4.12 -26.34 -12.70
CA MET A 268 -3.54 -25.04 -12.37
C MET A 268 -3.45 -24.13 -13.59
N ARG A 269 -3.11 -24.65 -14.80
CA ARG A 269 -3.17 -23.87 -16.05
C ARG A 269 -4.56 -23.34 -16.33
N SER A 270 -5.58 -24.21 -16.22
CA SER A 270 -6.99 -23.79 -16.39
C SER A 270 -7.38 -22.74 -15.37
N TYR A 271 -6.96 -22.93 -14.11
CA TYR A 271 -7.24 -21.97 -13.05
C TYR A 271 -6.64 -20.58 -13.34
N ILE A 272 -5.39 -20.50 -13.80
CA ILE A 272 -4.75 -19.23 -14.18
C ILE A 272 -5.52 -18.60 -15.35
N ALA A 273 -5.81 -19.36 -16.40
CA ALA A 273 -6.51 -18.86 -17.58
C ALA A 273 -7.91 -18.30 -17.24
N GLU A 274 -8.67 -18.99 -16.38
CA GLU A 274 -10.05 -18.61 -16.04
C GLU A 274 -10.16 -17.49 -14.99
N ASN A 275 -9.21 -17.43 -14.03
CA ASN A 275 -9.33 -16.56 -12.85
C ASN A 275 -8.31 -15.41 -12.79
N MET A 276 -7.29 -15.41 -13.66
CA MET A 276 -6.20 -14.42 -13.62
C MET A 276 -5.86 -13.81 -14.97
N ALA A 277 -6.42 -14.32 -16.06
CA ALA A 277 -6.18 -13.82 -17.40
C ALA A 277 -7.50 -13.41 -18.07
N LEU A 278 -7.42 -12.46 -18.98
CA LEU A 278 -8.48 -12.10 -19.91
C LEU A 278 -7.86 -11.94 -21.29
N ASP A 279 -8.59 -12.33 -22.34
CA ASP A 279 -8.27 -11.90 -23.70
C ASP A 279 -8.61 -10.41 -23.88
N LEU A 280 -8.27 -9.85 -25.03
CA LEU A 280 -8.50 -8.44 -25.33
C LEU A 280 -10.00 -8.07 -25.27
N SER A 281 -10.88 -8.99 -25.69
CA SER A 281 -12.34 -8.79 -25.62
C SER A 281 -12.84 -8.72 -24.18
N GLY A 282 -12.40 -9.66 -23.34
CA GLY A 282 -12.72 -9.68 -21.91
C GLY A 282 -12.22 -8.44 -21.18
N TYR A 283 -11.00 -7.97 -21.52
CA TYR A 283 -10.51 -6.70 -20.97
C TYR A 283 -11.39 -5.52 -21.37
N ARG A 284 -11.76 -5.39 -22.65
CA ARG A 284 -12.65 -4.30 -23.11
C ARG A 284 -13.97 -4.29 -22.36
N GLU A 285 -14.56 -5.46 -22.13
CA GLU A 285 -15.81 -5.58 -21.37
C GLU A 285 -15.62 -5.11 -19.90
N GLN A 286 -14.58 -5.58 -19.22
CA GLN A 286 -14.31 -5.20 -17.84
C GLN A 286 -13.97 -3.70 -17.70
N LEU A 287 -13.18 -3.16 -18.63
CA LEU A 287 -12.83 -1.73 -18.63
C LEU A 287 -14.02 -0.83 -18.94
N ALA A 288 -14.95 -1.27 -19.80
CA ALA A 288 -16.22 -0.57 -20.00
C ALA A 288 -17.08 -0.56 -18.73
N ALA A 289 -17.09 -1.67 -17.97
CA ALA A 289 -17.76 -1.73 -16.68
C ALA A 289 -17.06 -0.84 -15.63
N ASP A 290 -15.73 -0.73 -15.67
CA ASP A 290 -14.97 0.21 -14.83
C ASP A 290 -15.39 1.67 -15.11
N ARG A 291 -15.45 2.07 -16.38
CA ARG A 291 -15.91 3.41 -16.79
C ARG A 291 -17.35 3.72 -16.36
N ALA A 292 -18.22 2.74 -16.43
CA ALA A 292 -19.61 2.89 -15.98
C ALA A 292 -19.73 3.14 -14.47
N ARG A 293 -18.71 2.75 -13.67
CA ARG A 293 -18.67 2.99 -12.22
C ARG A 293 -18.18 4.40 -11.85
N GLY A 294 -17.45 5.09 -12.71
CA GLY A 294 -16.94 6.45 -12.48
C GLY A 294 -15.55 6.69 -13.06
N ASP A 295 -14.83 7.66 -12.49
CA ASP A 295 -13.48 8.03 -12.93
C ASP A 295 -12.53 6.81 -12.90
N VAL A 296 -11.84 6.58 -14.01
CA VAL A 296 -10.98 5.41 -14.20
C VAL A 296 -9.52 5.62 -13.78
N LYS A 297 -9.12 6.86 -13.49
CA LYS A 297 -7.71 7.24 -13.25
C LYS A 297 -7.03 6.42 -12.16
N LEU A 298 -7.78 6.05 -11.12
CA LEU A 298 -7.28 5.30 -9.97
C LEU A 298 -7.93 3.91 -9.82
N GLN A 299 -8.80 3.51 -10.75
CA GLN A 299 -9.40 2.17 -10.74
C GLN A 299 -8.37 1.11 -11.15
N ARG A 300 -8.10 0.16 -10.27
CA ARG A 300 -7.04 -0.85 -10.45
C ARG A 300 -7.52 -2.30 -10.31
N TYR A 301 -8.75 -2.54 -9.84
CA TYR A 301 -9.17 -3.90 -9.49
C TYR A 301 -9.25 -4.85 -10.68
N THR A 302 -9.60 -4.38 -11.87
CA THR A 302 -9.55 -5.21 -13.07
C THR A 302 -8.13 -5.74 -13.30
N PHE A 303 -7.11 -4.89 -13.20
CA PHE A 303 -5.71 -5.28 -13.40
C PHE A 303 -5.12 -6.11 -12.25
N THR A 304 -5.55 -5.88 -11.00
CA THR A 304 -5.07 -6.68 -9.87
C THR A 304 -5.72 -8.06 -9.80
N ARG A 305 -6.94 -8.19 -10.30
CA ARG A 305 -7.63 -9.46 -10.42
C ARG A 305 -7.15 -10.27 -11.62
N TYR A 306 -6.99 -9.61 -12.75
CA TYR A 306 -6.54 -10.20 -14.01
C TYR A 306 -5.21 -9.55 -14.45
N PRO A 307 -4.08 -9.90 -13.83
CA PRO A 307 -2.81 -9.25 -14.17
C PRO A 307 -2.20 -9.74 -15.48
N PHE A 308 -2.84 -10.69 -16.18
CA PHE A 308 -2.37 -11.28 -17.42
C PHE A 308 -3.34 -11.01 -18.58
N LEU A 309 -2.80 -10.57 -19.71
CA LEU A 309 -3.50 -10.57 -20.99
C LEU A 309 -3.21 -11.90 -21.70
N ASP A 310 -4.26 -12.65 -22.03
CA ASP A 310 -4.17 -13.85 -22.85
C ASP A 310 -3.89 -13.44 -24.31
N LEU A 311 -2.71 -13.87 -24.82
CA LEU A 311 -2.28 -13.63 -26.18
C LEU A 311 -2.70 -14.76 -27.15
N GLY A 312 -3.34 -15.81 -26.63
CA GLY A 312 -3.63 -17.05 -27.34
C GLY A 312 -2.50 -18.08 -27.25
N ASP A 313 -2.78 -19.30 -27.67
CA ASP A 313 -1.84 -20.44 -27.68
C ASP A 313 -1.14 -20.70 -26.32
N GLY A 314 -1.81 -20.33 -25.21
CA GLY A 314 -1.30 -20.49 -23.85
C GLY A 314 -0.21 -19.49 -23.46
N ASN A 315 -0.03 -18.40 -24.21
CA ASN A 315 0.89 -17.33 -23.88
C ASN A 315 0.17 -16.18 -23.17
N LEU A 316 0.79 -15.66 -22.13
CA LEU A 316 0.26 -14.59 -21.29
C LEU A 316 1.24 -13.41 -21.28
N LEU A 317 0.72 -12.19 -21.48
CA LEU A 317 1.48 -10.95 -21.24
C LEU A 317 1.23 -10.49 -19.79
N ILE A 318 2.28 -10.32 -19.02
CA ILE A 318 2.25 -9.75 -17.67
C ILE A 318 2.07 -8.22 -17.80
N LEU A 319 0.89 -7.68 -17.50
CA LEU A 319 0.63 -6.25 -17.66
C LEU A 319 1.37 -5.42 -16.61
N ARG A 320 1.48 -5.93 -15.38
CA ARG A 320 2.27 -5.29 -14.32
C ARG A 320 2.90 -6.31 -13.40
N ALA A 321 4.21 -6.27 -13.29
CA ALA A 321 5.01 -7.23 -12.51
C ALA A 321 4.60 -7.33 -11.05
N ASN A 322 4.42 -6.18 -10.37
CA ASN A 322 4.02 -6.14 -8.97
C ASN A 322 2.65 -6.80 -8.74
N TRP A 323 1.66 -6.48 -9.56
CA TRP A 323 0.32 -7.05 -9.39
C TRP A 323 0.24 -8.53 -9.76
N ALA A 324 1.03 -8.96 -10.75
CA ALA A 324 1.13 -10.38 -11.10
C ALA A 324 1.72 -11.20 -9.93
N THR A 325 2.76 -10.70 -9.25
CA THR A 325 3.31 -11.37 -8.08
C THR A 325 2.36 -11.30 -6.87
N GLU A 326 1.76 -10.14 -6.60
CA GLU A 326 0.77 -9.98 -5.52
C GLU A 326 -0.47 -10.87 -5.72
N ARG A 327 -0.83 -11.20 -6.97
CA ARG A 327 -1.95 -12.08 -7.28
C ARG A 327 -1.78 -13.48 -6.68
N PHE A 328 -0.54 -13.95 -6.59
CA PHE A 328 -0.21 -15.25 -5.99
C PHE A 328 0.12 -15.16 -4.50
N PHE A 329 0.84 -14.14 -4.08
CA PHE A 329 1.38 -14.06 -2.71
C PHE A 329 0.63 -13.11 -1.78
N GLY A 330 -0.27 -12.27 -2.31
CA GLY A 330 -0.99 -11.25 -1.55
C GLY A 330 -2.45 -11.58 -1.25
N ASP A 331 -3.15 -10.56 -0.76
CA ASP A 331 -4.58 -10.63 -0.39
C ASP A 331 -5.51 -11.11 -1.52
N PRO A 332 -5.24 -10.92 -2.84
CA PRO A 332 -6.13 -11.42 -3.89
C PRO A 332 -6.39 -12.93 -3.84
N ALA A 333 -5.44 -13.74 -3.38
CA ALA A 333 -5.64 -15.18 -3.20
C ALA A 333 -6.72 -15.50 -2.14
N GLN A 334 -6.86 -14.66 -1.11
CA GLN A 334 -7.94 -14.78 -0.12
C GLN A 334 -9.31 -14.46 -0.74
N LEU A 335 -9.36 -13.53 -1.69
CA LEU A 335 -10.59 -13.18 -2.41
C LEU A 335 -11.07 -14.34 -3.28
N ASP A 336 -10.18 -15.20 -3.79
CA ASP A 336 -10.57 -16.41 -4.54
C ASP A 336 -11.35 -17.38 -3.65
N VAL A 337 -10.90 -17.58 -2.42
CA VAL A 337 -11.62 -18.43 -1.43
C VAL A 337 -13.00 -17.84 -1.13
N MET A 338 -13.07 -16.51 -0.93
CA MET A 338 -14.35 -15.82 -0.70
C MET A 338 -15.29 -15.94 -1.90
N ALA A 339 -14.77 -15.80 -3.11
CA ALA A 339 -15.52 -15.94 -4.35
C ALA A 339 -16.04 -17.39 -4.52
N ALA A 340 -15.19 -18.38 -4.20
CA ALA A 340 -15.57 -19.79 -4.27
C ALA A 340 -16.69 -20.14 -3.27
N PHE A 341 -16.65 -19.66 -2.04
CA PHE A 341 -17.76 -19.82 -1.10
C PHE A 341 -19.03 -19.15 -1.59
N THR A 342 -18.90 -17.94 -2.14
CA THR A 342 -20.03 -17.16 -2.65
C THR A 342 -20.69 -17.85 -3.84
N SER A 343 -19.92 -18.38 -4.79
CA SER A 343 -20.43 -19.09 -5.97
C SER A 343 -21.16 -20.39 -5.61
N LYS A 344 -20.72 -21.07 -4.54
CA LYS A 344 -21.38 -22.24 -3.96
C LYS A 344 -22.62 -21.90 -3.10
N GLY A 345 -22.93 -20.62 -2.89
CA GLY A 345 -24.01 -20.14 -2.01
C GLY A 345 -23.69 -20.32 -0.51
N ASP A 346 -22.48 -20.68 -0.13
CA ASP A 346 -22.08 -20.90 1.26
C ASP A 346 -21.68 -19.58 1.95
N LYS A 347 -22.69 -18.80 2.31
CA LYS A 347 -22.53 -17.56 3.08
C LYS A 347 -21.89 -17.77 4.45
N THR A 348 -22.12 -18.94 5.06
CA THR A 348 -21.60 -19.28 6.38
C THR A 348 -20.10 -19.55 6.31
N GLY A 349 -19.65 -20.35 5.32
CA GLY A 349 -18.23 -20.58 5.04
C GLY A 349 -17.49 -19.28 4.75
N ALA A 350 -18.04 -18.43 3.88
CA ALA A 350 -17.48 -17.11 3.59
C ALA A 350 -17.32 -16.24 4.86
N LYS A 351 -18.35 -16.20 5.71
CA LYS A 351 -18.28 -15.45 6.98
C LYS A 351 -17.21 -16.01 7.91
N ARG A 352 -17.16 -17.33 8.10
CA ARG A 352 -16.15 -17.99 8.96
C ARG A 352 -14.74 -17.75 8.45
N PHE A 353 -14.54 -17.85 7.14
CA PHE A 353 -13.23 -17.57 6.54
C PHE A 353 -12.79 -16.12 6.77
N ASN A 354 -13.68 -15.15 6.56
CA ASN A 354 -13.39 -13.75 6.85
C ASN A 354 -13.08 -13.49 8.34
N GLU A 355 -13.74 -14.18 9.26
CA GLU A 355 -13.41 -14.15 10.69
C GLU A 355 -12.05 -14.81 10.96
N GLY A 356 -11.77 -15.93 10.30
CA GLY A 356 -10.48 -16.63 10.38
C GLY A 356 -9.31 -15.74 9.95
N ILE A 357 -9.45 -15.02 8.82
CA ILE A 357 -8.44 -14.06 8.34
C ILE A 357 -8.13 -13.01 9.42
N LYS A 358 -9.14 -12.47 10.09
CA LYS A 358 -8.94 -11.45 11.13
C LYS A 358 -8.08 -11.99 12.27
N TYR A 359 -8.41 -13.19 12.76
CA TYR A 359 -7.66 -13.82 13.85
C TYR A 359 -6.23 -14.20 13.43
N GLN A 360 -6.07 -14.69 12.20
CA GLN A 360 -4.74 -15.00 11.65
C GLN A 360 -3.89 -13.74 11.53
N PHE A 361 -4.48 -12.62 11.10
CA PHE A 361 -3.80 -11.33 11.04
C PHE A 361 -3.35 -10.86 12.42
N GLU A 362 -4.21 -10.97 13.43
CA GLU A 362 -3.85 -10.63 14.82
C GLU A 362 -2.66 -11.50 15.30
N ASP A 363 -2.67 -12.81 15.02
CA ASP A 363 -1.57 -13.71 15.41
C ASP A 363 -0.24 -13.33 14.71
N ILE A 364 -0.27 -12.94 13.42
CA ILE A 364 0.89 -12.48 12.66
C ILE A 364 1.44 -11.17 13.30
N VAL A 365 0.57 -10.23 13.63
CA VAL A 365 0.95 -8.98 14.31
C VAL A 365 1.56 -9.28 15.68
N GLY A 366 0.92 -10.12 16.48
CA GLY A 366 1.41 -10.54 17.81
C GLY A 366 2.79 -11.20 17.73
N GLY A 367 3.00 -12.08 16.76
CA GLY A 367 4.29 -12.73 16.50
C GLY A 367 5.39 -11.70 16.12
N THR A 368 5.04 -10.70 15.31
CA THR A 368 5.98 -9.62 14.95
C THR A 368 6.34 -8.77 16.16
N LEU A 369 5.35 -8.40 16.98
CA LEU A 369 5.58 -7.66 18.24
C LEU A 369 6.45 -8.44 19.22
N ALA A 370 6.25 -9.76 19.33
CA ALA A 370 7.08 -10.63 20.18
C ALA A 370 8.55 -10.64 19.72
N ARG A 371 8.79 -10.66 18.40
CA ARG A 371 10.15 -10.58 17.86
C ARG A 371 10.80 -9.22 18.08
N ILE A 372 10.03 -8.12 17.93
CA ILE A 372 10.49 -6.76 18.26
C ILE A 372 10.83 -6.67 19.75
N ALA A 373 9.96 -7.13 20.63
CA ALA A 373 10.18 -7.11 22.08
C ALA A 373 11.41 -7.90 22.49
N ALA A 374 11.60 -9.09 21.93
CA ALA A 374 12.75 -9.95 22.25
C ALA A 374 14.12 -9.35 21.85
N ARG A 375 14.14 -8.35 20.97
CA ARG A 375 15.37 -7.69 20.49
C ARG A 375 15.62 -6.33 21.11
N SER A 376 14.61 -5.72 21.72
CA SER A 376 14.74 -4.45 22.40
C SER A 376 15.20 -4.63 23.83
N ALA A 377 16.36 -4.09 24.17
CA ALA A 377 16.86 -4.10 25.54
C ALA A 377 16.01 -3.22 26.50
N ARG A 378 15.12 -2.39 25.97
CA ARG A 378 14.26 -1.49 26.73
C ARG A 378 12.85 -2.03 27.00
N VAL A 379 12.44 -3.06 26.25
CA VAL A 379 11.13 -3.67 26.45
C VAL A 379 11.19 -4.63 27.63
N ASP A 380 10.50 -4.28 28.71
CA ASP A 380 10.41 -5.11 29.91
C ASP A 380 9.44 -6.27 29.73
N ALA A 381 8.33 -6.06 29.01
CA ALA A 381 7.30 -7.06 28.74
C ALA A 381 6.45 -6.69 27.52
N LEU A 382 6.01 -7.72 26.79
CA LEU A 382 4.87 -7.68 25.86
C LEU A 382 3.68 -8.32 26.58
N VAL A 383 2.63 -7.54 26.84
CA VAL A 383 1.45 -7.94 27.59
C VAL A 383 0.26 -8.07 26.64
N PRO A 384 -0.25 -9.27 26.36
CA PRO A 384 -1.40 -9.48 25.47
C PRO A 384 -2.74 -9.17 26.16
N GLU A 385 -3.80 -8.98 25.38
CA GLU A 385 -5.16 -8.66 25.82
C GLU A 385 -5.65 -9.54 27.01
N PRO A 386 -5.53 -10.89 26.97
CA PRO A 386 -6.02 -11.71 28.08
C PRO A 386 -5.35 -11.40 29.43
N GLU A 387 -4.07 -11.06 29.42
CA GLU A 387 -3.32 -10.67 30.62
C GLU A 387 -3.70 -9.26 31.07
N LEU A 388 -3.94 -8.32 30.13
CA LEU A 388 -4.45 -6.98 30.43
C LEU A 388 -5.84 -7.04 31.07
N GLU A 389 -6.74 -7.85 30.52
CA GLU A 389 -8.07 -8.09 31.07
C GLU A 389 -7.98 -8.68 32.48
N ALA A 390 -7.19 -9.73 32.66
CA ALA A 390 -7.03 -10.41 33.95
C ALA A 390 -6.48 -9.45 35.02
N GLN A 391 -5.54 -8.60 34.65
CA GLN A 391 -4.91 -7.64 35.57
C GLN A 391 -5.89 -6.57 36.08
N TRP A 392 -6.85 -6.14 35.25
CA TRP A 392 -7.75 -5.02 35.55
C TRP A 392 -9.23 -5.41 35.64
N THR A 393 -9.55 -6.70 35.62
CA THR A 393 -10.93 -7.18 35.84
C THR A 393 -11.40 -6.80 37.24
N GLU A 394 -12.55 -6.16 37.33
CA GLU A 394 -13.14 -5.77 38.61
C GLU A 394 -13.70 -6.97 39.39
N LYS A 395 -13.88 -6.81 40.72
CA LYS A 395 -14.38 -7.85 41.63
C LYS A 395 -15.73 -8.46 41.21
N LYS A 396 -16.51 -7.76 40.38
CA LYS A 396 -17.79 -8.24 39.79
C LYS A 396 -17.64 -8.99 38.49
N GLY A 397 -16.39 -9.26 38.01
CA GLY A 397 -16.13 -9.96 36.77
C GLY A 397 -16.31 -9.13 35.51
N GLN A 398 -16.54 -7.81 35.65
CA GLN A 398 -16.62 -6.92 34.48
C GLN A 398 -15.22 -6.70 33.91
N LYS A 399 -15.01 -7.17 32.67
CA LYS A 399 -13.77 -7.00 31.93
C LYS A 399 -13.68 -5.55 31.42
N PRO A 400 -12.51 -4.91 31.55
CA PRO A 400 -12.28 -3.61 30.95
C PRO A 400 -12.16 -3.71 29.42
N SER A 401 -12.42 -2.61 28.73
CA SER A 401 -12.04 -2.47 27.31
C SER A 401 -10.55 -2.17 27.23
N VAL A 402 -9.79 -3.07 26.61
CA VAL A 402 -8.33 -2.96 26.47
C VAL A 402 -7.91 -3.15 25.00
N CYS A 403 -6.69 -2.77 24.65
CA CYS A 403 -6.08 -3.05 23.35
C CYS A 403 -5.48 -4.47 23.30
N ASP A 404 -5.13 -4.93 22.11
CA ASP A 404 -4.64 -6.30 21.91
C ASP A 404 -3.28 -6.55 22.59
N TRP A 405 -2.38 -5.55 22.59
CA TRP A 405 -1.06 -5.66 23.26
C TRP A 405 -0.61 -4.33 23.86
N VAL A 406 0.21 -4.45 24.89
CA VAL A 406 1.03 -3.37 25.42
C VAL A 406 2.49 -3.80 25.52
N LEU A 407 3.40 -3.06 24.87
CA LEU A 407 4.84 -3.21 25.13
C LEU A 407 5.21 -2.22 26.24
N ARG A 408 5.69 -2.75 27.36
CA ARG A 408 6.18 -1.96 28.50
C ARG A 408 7.68 -1.70 28.33
N ALA A 409 8.08 -0.44 28.48
CA ALA A 409 9.49 -0.03 28.38
C ALA A 409 9.77 1.08 29.41
N GLY A 410 10.03 0.71 30.66
CA GLY A 410 10.14 1.66 31.77
C GLY A 410 8.88 2.51 31.92
N PRO A 411 8.98 3.85 31.82
CA PRO A 411 7.82 4.75 31.89
C PRO A 411 7.00 4.81 30.59
N VAL A 412 7.46 4.18 29.50
CA VAL A 412 6.77 4.19 28.20
C VAL A 412 5.91 2.95 28.06
N ALA A 413 4.65 3.15 27.67
CA ALA A 413 3.72 2.09 27.28
C ALA A 413 3.35 2.28 25.81
N ILE A 414 3.74 1.36 24.94
CA ILE A 414 3.36 1.33 23.53
C ILE A 414 2.10 0.49 23.45
N LEU A 415 0.98 1.14 23.08
CA LEU A 415 -0.33 0.51 22.98
C LEU A 415 -0.55 0.09 21.54
N VAL A 416 -0.83 -1.17 21.31
CA VAL A 416 -1.01 -1.72 19.96
C VAL A 416 -2.36 -2.41 19.88
N ASP A 417 -3.06 -2.12 18.81
CA ASP A 417 -4.29 -2.80 18.45
C ASP A 417 -4.21 -3.22 16.97
N ALA A 418 -4.64 -4.41 16.63
CA ALA A 418 -4.67 -4.90 15.26
C ALA A 418 -6.10 -4.95 14.75
N THR A 419 -6.29 -4.60 13.49
CA THR A 419 -7.57 -4.76 12.82
C THR A 419 -7.36 -5.14 11.36
N HIS A 420 -7.90 -6.27 10.94
CA HIS A 420 -7.92 -6.62 9.53
C HIS A 420 -8.97 -5.77 8.81
N HIS A 421 -8.60 -4.52 8.53
CA HIS A 421 -9.43 -3.55 7.82
C HIS A 421 -8.69 -3.09 6.56
N PRO A 422 -8.95 -3.73 5.40
CA PRO A 422 -8.52 -3.20 4.11
C PRO A 422 -9.14 -1.82 3.87
N LEU A 423 -8.47 -0.95 3.14
CA LEU A 423 -9.05 0.34 2.73
C LEU A 423 -10.40 0.11 2.03
N ASN A 424 -11.39 0.92 2.35
CA ASN A 424 -12.70 0.85 1.71
C ASN A 424 -12.57 0.72 0.19
N ALA A 425 -13.34 -0.20 -0.41
CA ALA A 425 -13.20 -0.53 -1.84
C ALA A 425 -13.40 0.66 -2.77
N LYS A 426 -14.28 1.62 -2.42
CA LYS A 426 -14.45 2.85 -3.21
C LYS A 426 -13.22 3.75 -3.08
N LEU A 427 -12.67 3.91 -1.87
CA LEU A 427 -11.45 4.68 -1.65
C LEU A 427 -10.26 4.07 -2.38
N ALA A 428 -10.10 2.76 -2.31
CA ALA A 428 -9.02 2.03 -2.96
C ALA A 428 -9.02 2.14 -4.48
N GLN A 429 -10.13 2.54 -5.08
CA GLN A 429 -10.30 2.75 -6.52
C GLN A 429 -10.51 4.21 -6.94
N GLY A 430 -10.38 5.17 -6.00
CA GLY A 430 -10.63 6.57 -6.31
C GLY A 430 -12.08 6.89 -6.67
N LEU A 431 -13.03 6.03 -6.27
CA LEU A 431 -14.47 6.19 -6.51
C LEU A 431 -15.23 6.73 -5.29
N GLY A 432 -14.53 6.97 -4.19
CA GLY A 432 -15.07 7.59 -2.99
C GLY A 432 -15.00 9.12 -3.07
N ASP A 433 -15.11 9.71 -1.90
CA ASP A 433 -14.97 11.14 -1.65
C ASP A 433 -14.42 11.36 -0.23
N GLY A 434 -14.28 12.62 0.18
CA GLY A 434 -13.82 12.97 1.52
C GLY A 434 -14.74 12.45 2.63
N GLU A 435 -16.05 12.37 2.41
CA GLU A 435 -17.00 11.81 3.38
C GLU A 435 -16.82 10.29 3.54
N THR A 436 -16.57 9.59 2.43
CA THR A 436 -16.26 8.15 2.45
C THR A 436 -14.97 7.88 3.23
N TYR A 437 -13.94 8.74 3.05
CA TYR A 437 -12.70 8.66 3.82
C TYR A 437 -12.95 8.90 5.31
N ASP A 438 -13.68 9.96 5.64
CA ASP A 438 -14.01 10.32 7.03
C ASP A 438 -14.72 9.19 7.76
N ALA A 439 -15.78 8.65 7.14
CA ALA A 439 -16.53 7.53 7.70
C ALA A 439 -15.70 6.25 7.87
N ASP A 440 -14.76 5.95 6.95
CA ASP A 440 -13.88 4.79 7.05
C ASP A 440 -12.86 4.97 8.17
N ALA A 441 -12.26 6.16 8.28
CA ALA A 441 -11.31 6.50 9.34
C ALA A 441 -11.96 6.52 10.73
N ASP A 442 -13.15 7.09 10.87
CA ASP A 442 -13.88 7.10 12.14
C ASP A 442 -14.22 5.69 12.62
N LYS A 443 -14.68 4.84 11.74
CA LYS A 443 -15.01 3.45 12.06
C LYS A 443 -13.81 2.69 12.65
N ILE A 444 -12.61 2.92 12.11
CA ILE A 444 -11.39 2.26 12.59
C ILE A 444 -10.89 2.91 13.87
N LEU A 445 -10.78 4.23 13.88
CA LEU A 445 -10.02 4.98 14.88
C LEU A 445 -10.90 5.51 16.02
N THR A 446 -11.76 6.47 15.70
CA THR A 446 -12.44 7.30 16.69
C THR A 446 -13.49 6.51 17.46
N ASP A 447 -14.30 5.72 16.78
CA ASP A 447 -15.40 4.96 17.38
C ASP A 447 -14.95 3.70 18.12
N GLY A 448 -13.80 3.16 17.77
CA GLY A 448 -13.25 1.93 18.33
C GLY A 448 -11.93 2.13 19.08
N LYS A 449 -10.84 2.12 18.34
CA LYS A 449 -9.48 1.92 18.85
C LYS A 449 -8.98 3.05 19.76
N PHE A 450 -9.28 4.30 19.44
CA PHE A 450 -8.87 5.42 20.31
C PHE A 450 -9.57 5.39 21.68
N LYS A 451 -10.84 4.95 21.74
CA LYS A 451 -11.56 4.76 23.00
C LYS A 451 -10.96 3.63 23.83
N GLN A 452 -10.54 2.53 23.18
CA GLN A 452 -9.84 1.42 23.84
C GLN A 452 -8.50 1.90 24.42
N PHE A 453 -7.69 2.62 23.64
CA PHE A 453 -6.44 3.20 24.11
C PHE A 453 -6.65 4.14 25.30
N ALA A 454 -7.63 5.04 25.24
CA ALA A 454 -7.95 5.92 26.35
C ALA A 454 -8.34 5.14 27.61
N SER A 455 -9.07 4.03 27.48
CA SER A 455 -9.38 3.12 28.59
C SER A 455 -8.12 2.54 29.21
N VAL A 456 -7.22 1.99 28.40
CA VAL A 456 -5.94 1.42 28.87
C VAL A 456 -5.09 2.49 29.57
N MET A 457 -4.98 3.70 28.99
CA MET A 457 -4.24 4.82 29.58
C MET A 457 -4.76 5.18 30.98
N ARG A 458 -6.10 5.22 31.17
CA ARG A 458 -6.71 5.44 32.47
C ARG A 458 -6.38 4.33 33.46
N LEU A 459 -6.46 3.08 33.01
CA LEU A 459 -6.17 1.91 33.83
C LEU A 459 -4.70 1.89 34.28
N VAL A 460 -3.76 2.12 33.37
CA VAL A 460 -2.32 2.21 33.67
C VAL A 460 -2.04 3.33 34.67
N ARG A 461 -2.61 4.52 34.47
CA ARG A 461 -2.39 5.65 35.40
C ARG A 461 -2.99 5.41 36.77
N ARG A 462 -4.18 4.83 36.83
CA ARG A 462 -4.95 4.67 38.09
C ARG A 462 -4.57 3.40 38.87
N LEU A 463 -4.46 2.27 38.16
CA LEU A 463 -4.22 0.96 38.76
C LEU A 463 -2.79 0.48 38.53
N GLY A 464 -2.19 0.89 37.42
CA GLY A 464 -0.84 0.57 37.05
C GLY A 464 -0.60 -0.89 36.76
N TRP A 465 0.66 -1.29 36.81
CA TRP A 465 1.10 -2.66 36.61
C TRP A 465 1.23 -3.35 37.97
N SER A 466 0.59 -4.53 38.12
CA SER A 466 0.60 -5.28 39.39
C SER A 466 0.17 -4.44 40.61
N GLY A 467 -0.80 -3.56 40.40
CA GLY A 467 -1.33 -2.69 41.48
C GLY A 467 -0.46 -1.47 41.82
N GLN A 468 0.53 -1.16 40.98
CA GLN A 468 1.38 0.04 41.16
C GLN A 468 1.01 1.11 40.11
N PRO A 469 0.23 2.14 40.49
CA PRO A 469 -0.17 3.24 39.62
C PRO A 469 1.02 3.89 38.89
N GLN A 470 0.81 4.26 37.62
CA GLN A 470 1.82 4.90 36.78
C GLN A 470 1.31 6.29 36.31
N PRO A 471 1.20 7.31 37.18
CA PRO A 471 0.62 8.59 36.81
C PRO A 471 1.41 9.35 35.75
N ASP A 472 2.71 9.07 35.66
CA ASP A 472 3.65 9.71 34.75
C ASP A 472 3.95 8.89 33.49
N ALA A 473 3.24 7.79 33.25
CA ALA A 473 3.41 6.97 32.07
C ALA A 473 3.24 7.79 30.79
N ILE A 474 4.11 7.50 29.81
CA ILE A 474 4.07 8.05 28.46
C ILE A 474 3.50 6.99 27.53
N PHE A 475 2.52 7.38 26.73
CA PHE A 475 1.80 6.46 25.86
C PHE A 475 2.11 6.70 24.38
N ILE A 476 2.31 5.61 23.62
CA ILE A 476 2.53 5.64 22.19
C ILE A 476 1.50 4.68 21.53
N PRO A 477 0.35 5.18 21.05
CA PRO A 477 -0.71 4.33 20.51
C PRO A 477 -0.52 4.05 19.03
N PHE A 478 -0.65 2.78 18.62
CA PHE A 478 -0.59 2.29 17.25
C PHE A 478 -1.79 1.42 16.91
N VAL A 479 -2.38 1.64 15.74
CA VAL A 479 -3.30 0.68 15.11
C VAL A 479 -2.58 0.00 13.95
N VAL A 480 -2.58 -1.32 13.92
CA VAL A 480 -1.98 -2.09 12.82
C VAL A 480 -3.07 -2.58 11.88
N VAL A 481 -2.90 -2.32 10.58
CA VAL A 481 -3.82 -2.72 9.51
C VAL A 481 -3.09 -3.60 8.47
N PRO A 482 -3.81 -4.37 7.63
CA PRO A 482 -3.18 -5.13 6.54
C PRO A 482 -2.47 -4.20 5.54
N ASN A 483 -1.64 -4.77 4.67
CA ASN A 483 -0.92 -4.00 3.66
C ASN A 483 -1.86 -3.32 2.64
N SER A 484 -3.06 -3.83 2.48
CA SER A 484 -4.17 -3.22 1.73
C SER A 484 -4.96 -2.16 2.52
N GLY A 485 -4.59 -1.88 3.76
CA GLY A 485 -5.21 -0.84 4.58
C GLY A 485 -4.78 0.58 4.21
N THR A 486 -5.22 1.56 5.01
CA THR A 486 -4.94 2.98 4.77
C THR A 486 -3.43 3.25 4.68
N PRO A 487 -2.95 3.82 3.57
CA PRO A 487 -1.54 4.18 3.43
C PRO A 487 -1.13 5.26 4.44
N SER A 488 0.07 5.14 4.99
CA SER A 488 0.63 6.15 5.89
C SER A 488 1.35 7.25 5.10
N SER A 489 1.04 8.50 5.40
CA SER A 489 1.65 9.70 4.83
C SER A 489 1.60 10.85 5.83
N MET A 490 2.28 11.94 5.57
CA MET A 490 2.22 13.14 6.40
C MET A 490 0.78 13.64 6.61
N LEU A 491 -0.07 13.59 5.57
CA LEU A 491 -1.45 14.06 5.67
C LEU A 491 -2.32 13.11 6.53
N THR A 492 -2.15 11.79 6.37
CA THR A 492 -2.87 10.82 7.23
C THR A 492 -2.42 10.95 8.69
N GLU A 493 -1.13 11.16 8.94
CA GLU A 493 -0.59 11.37 10.29
C GLU A 493 -1.13 12.67 10.92
N LEU A 494 -1.35 13.70 10.12
CA LEU A 494 -2.00 14.95 10.56
C LEU A 494 -3.45 14.68 10.96
N ASP A 495 -4.22 14.02 10.10
CA ASP A 495 -5.63 13.69 10.34
C ASP A 495 -5.79 12.84 11.62
N TYR A 496 -4.96 11.80 11.80
CA TYR A 496 -5.00 10.97 13.01
C TYR A 496 -4.71 11.77 14.29
N GLY A 497 -3.78 12.72 14.19
CA GLY A 497 -3.48 13.64 15.28
C GLY A 497 -4.68 14.53 15.64
N LEU A 498 -5.38 15.07 14.63
CA LEU A 498 -6.58 15.90 14.82
C LEU A 498 -7.72 15.09 15.45
N ARG A 499 -8.03 13.90 14.95
CA ARG A 499 -9.06 12.99 15.50
C ARG A 499 -8.77 12.59 16.95
N ALA A 500 -7.51 12.44 17.30
CA ALA A 500 -7.11 12.04 18.64
C ALA A 500 -7.25 13.14 19.69
N GLN A 501 -7.24 14.42 19.30
CA GLN A 501 -7.20 15.55 20.24
C GLN A 501 -8.30 15.51 21.30
N GLN A 502 -9.54 15.25 20.88
CA GLN A 502 -10.66 15.19 21.83
C GLN A 502 -10.60 13.96 22.72
N VAL A 503 -10.29 12.79 22.13
CA VAL A 503 -10.28 11.50 22.83
C VAL A 503 -9.15 11.44 23.86
N PHE A 504 -8.00 12.05 23.56
CA PHE A 504 -6.81 12.02 24.42
C PHE A 504 -6.56 13.32 25.19
N ALA A 505 -7.52 14.23 25.24
CA ALA A 505 -7.37 15.54 25.89
C ALA A 505 -6.89 15.43 27.35
N GLU A 506 -7.40 14.46 28.12
CA GLU A 506 -7.01 14.22 29.51
C GLU A 506 -5.56 13.72 29.70
N PHE A 507 -4.92 13.25 28.61
CA PHE A 507 -3.54 12.75 28.62
C PHE A 507 -2.55 13.70 27.96
N GLN A 508 -2.94 14.96 27.72
CA GLN A 508 -2.10 15.93 27.04
C GLN A 508 -0.69 16.02 27.66
N GLY A 509 0.33 16.02 26.80
CA GLY A 509 1.74 15.98 27.19
C GLY A 509 2.28 14.60 27.61
N ARG A 510 1.40 13.59 27.80
CA ARG A 510 1.75 12.22 28.18
C ARG A 510 1.42 11.20 27.09
N VAL A 511 0.74 11.58 26.02
CA VAL A 511 0.45 10.73 24.87
C VAL A 511 1.14 11.31 23.64
N ALA A 512 1.84 10.44 22.91
CA ALA A 512 2.36 10.76 21.59
C ALA A 512 1.20 10.72 20.55
N ARG A 513 1.38 11.37 19.42
CA ARG A 513 0.41 11.27 18.33
C ARG A 513 0.15 9.80 17.99
N PRO A 514 -1.13 9.37 17.88
CA PRO A 514 -1.43 8.02 17.41
C PRO A 514 -1.05 7.88 15.93
N THR A 515 -0.88 6.65 15.49
CA THR A 515 -0.65 6.34 14.07
C THR A 515 -1.31 5.04 13.66
N VAL A 516 -1.52 4.89 12.37
CA VAL A 516 -1.89 3.62 11.73
C VAL A 516 -0.66 3.10 10.98
N LEU A 517 -0.27 1.88 11.29
CA LEU A 517 0.82 1.17 10.63
C LEU A 517 0.24 0.05 9.76
N ARG A 518 0.68 -0.06 8.52
CA ARG A 518 0.47 -1.30 7.77
C ARG A 518 1.40 -2.38 8.31
N LEU A 519 1.04 -3.64 8.11
CA LEU A 519 1.87 -4.77 8.54
C LEU A 519 3.33 -4.63 8.07
N GLN A 520 3.55 -4.19 6.84
CA GLN A 520 4.90 -3.93 6.31
C GLN A 520 5.69 -2.86 7.08
N ASP A 521 4.99 -1.85 7.64
CA ASP A 521 5.63 -0.81 8.44
C ASP A 521 6.03 -1.37 9.82
N LEU A 522 5.22 -2.25 10.40
CA LEU A 522 5.57 -2.99 11.61
C LEU A 522 6.75 -3.95 11.37
N GLN A 523 6.78 -4.65 10.24
CA GLN A 523 7.91 -5.48 9.81
C GLN A 523 9.17 -4.63 9.59
N LEU A 524 9.05 -3.42 9.06
CA LEU A 524 10.19 -2.49 8.94
C LEU A 524 10.78 -2.15 10.30
N LEU A 525 9.97 -1.92 11.34
CA LEU A 525 10.46 -1.75 12.72
C LEU A 525 11.22 -2.98 13.22
N GLU A 526 10.74 -4.19 12.93
CA GLU A 526 11.47 -5.42 13.23
C GLU A 526 12.83 -5.45 12.52
N GLY A 527 12.87 -5.11 11.23
CA GLY A 527 14.09 -5.04 10.44
C GLY A 527 15.11 -4.03 10.99
N ILE A 528 14.63 -2.87 11.44
CA ILE A 528 15.49 -1.88 12.11
C ILE A 528 16.08 -2.46 13.38
N GLY A 529 15.30 -3.13 14.22
CA GLY A 529 15.79 -3.81 15.41
C GLY A 529 16.78 -4.95 15.12
N ASP A 530 16.69 -5.57 13.93
CA ASP A 530 17.60 -6.64 13.51
C ASP A 530 18.96 -6.14 13.02
N HIS A 531 19.03 -4.96 12.42
CA HIS A 531 20.17 -4.55 11.58
C HIS A 531 20.80 -3.22 11.99
N LEU A 532 20.09 -2.36 12.71
CA LEU A 532 20.61 -1.05 13.04
C LEU A 532 21.04 -0.95 14.52
N PRO A 533 22.08 -0.17 14.82
CA PRO A 533 22.43 0.14 16.20
C PRO A 533 21.34 1.03 16.82
N GLY A 534 21.02 0.77 18.05
CA GLY A 534 20.02 1.51 18.81
C GLY A 534 18.77 0.66 19.12
N ASP A 535 17.94 1.23 19.95
CA ASP A 535 16.75 0.54 20.46
C ASP A 535 15.49 1.05 19.74
N VAL A 536 14.61 0.12 19.36
CA VAL A 536 13.35 0.41 18.64
C VAL A 536 12.46 1.36 19.45
N VAL A 537 12.41 1.24 20.78
CA VAL A 537 11.61 2.13 21.63
C VAL A 537 12.12 3.57 21.55
N THR A 538 13.44 3.74 21.51
CA THR A 538 14.07 5.07 21.33
C THR A 538 13.70 5.68 19.99
N LEU A 539 13.76 4.88 18.92
CA LEU A 539 13.38 5.30 17.57
C LEU A 539 11.89 5.70 17.51
N LEU A 540 11.02 4.85 18.04
CA LEU A 540 9.57 5.12 18.08
C LEU A 540 9.27 6.40 18.86
N TYR A 541 9.93 6.59 20.01
CA TYR A 541 9.75 7.80 20.77
C TYR A 541 10.23 9.05 20.02
N ALA A 542 11.41 8.98 19.38
CA ALA A 542 11.95 10.08 18.59
C ALA A 542 11.02 10.43 17.41
N TRP A 543 10.55 9.41 16.68
CA TRP A 543 9.60 9.60 15.59
C TRP A 543 8.28 10.22 16.05
N ARG A 544 7.65 9.66 17.09
CA ARG A 544 6.32 10.14 17.54
C ARG A 544 6.36 11.49 18.26
N LYS A 545 7.52 11.93 18.73
CA LYS A 545 7.77 13.26 19.29
C LYS A 545 8.29 14.26 18.26
N PHE A 546 8.61 13.80 17.04
CA PHE A 546 9.09 14.70 16.00
C PHE A 546 8.03 15.77 15.69
N PRO A 547 8.40 17.06 15.55
CA PRO A 547 7.43 18.14 15.41
C PRO A 547 6.49 17.98 14.21
N MET A 548 7.01 17.46 13.10
CA MET A 548 6.23 17.21 11.89
C MET A 548 5.47 15.88 11.96
N PRO A 549 4.27 15.77 11.40
CA PRO A 549 3.49 14.54 11.36
C PRO A 549 3.96 13.61 10.22
N LEU A 550 5.22 13.21 10.24
CA LEU A 550 5.78 12.31 9.22
C LEU A 550 5.30 10.88 9.44
N SER A 551 5.03 10.17 8.34
CA SER A 551 4.96 8.71 8.37
C SER A 551 6.31 8.13 8.80
N MET A 552 6.35 6.86 9.20
CA MET A 552 7.61 6.24 9.59
C MET A 552 8.62 6.20 8.43
N GLN A 553 8.15 5.92 7.23
CA GLN A 553 9.03 5.88 6.05
C GLN A 553 9.62 7.24 5.74
N GLU A 554 8.81 8.31 5.75
CA GLU A 554 9.28 9.69 5.58
C GLU A 554 10.25 10.10 6.69
N PHE A 555 9.97 9.74 7.94
CA PHE A 555 10.86 10.01 9.07
C PHE A 555 12.23 9.34 8.91
N LEU A 556 12.25 8.07 8.48
CA LEU A 556 13.50 7.36 8.22
C LEU A 556 14.29 7.97 7.07
N GLU A 557 13.61 8.39 6.00
CA GLU A 557 14.22 9.03 4.84
C GLU A 557 14.87 10.36 5.21
N VAL A 558 14.16 11.23 5.91
CA VAL A 558 14.69 12.52 6.39
C VAL A 558 15.93 12.33 7.27
N HIS A 559 16.00 11.23 8.03
CA HIS A 559 17.14 10.93 8.88
C HIS A 559 18.20 10.04 8.20
N GLY A 560 18.10 9.82 6.89
CA GLY A 560 19.05 8.99 6.13
C GLY A 560 19.16 7.55 6.66
N LYS A 561 18.07 7.00 7.22
CA LYS A 561 18.07 5.65 7.78
C LYS A 561 17.66 4.63 6.73
N PRO A 562 18.37 3.48 6.65
CA PRO A 562 18.00 2.42 5.72
C PRO A 562 16.67 1.76 6.12
N ARG A 563 16.06 1.07 5.14
CA ARG A 563 14.83 0.28 5.30
C ARG A 563 15.16 -1.22 5.17
N PRO A 564 15.75 -1.82 6.21
CA PRO A 564 16.21 -3.21 6.14
C PRO A 564 15.02 -4.19 6.17
N VAL A 565 15.17 -5.30 5.44
CA VAL A 565 14.25 -6.43 5.52
C VAL A 565 14.55 -7.21 6.79
N PRO A 566 13.54 -7.59 7.60
CA PRO A 566 13.73 -8.39 8.80
C PRO A 566 14.38 -9.75 8.52
N LYS A 567 15.21 -10.23 9.44
CA LYS A 567 15.79 -11.59 9.34
C LYS A 567 14.74 -12.68 9.35
N HIS A 568 13.61 -12.46 10.02
CA HIS A 568 12.47 -13.37 9.98
C HIS A 568 11.94 -13.52 8.55
N ILE A 569 11.65 -12.42 7.89
CA ILE A 569 11.15 -12.39 6.51
C ILE A 569 12.07 -13.18 5.57
N LEU A 570 13.39 -12.94 5.62
CA LEU A 570 14.33 -13.65 4.76
C LEU A 570 14.34 -15.16 5.02
N ARG A 571 14.27 -15.58 6.30
CA ARG A 571 14.21 -17.01 6.66
C ARG A 571 12.89 -17.67 6.24
N THR A 572 11.78 -16.96 6.39
CA THR A 572 10.45 -17.46 6.04
C THR A 572 10.29 -17.57 4.53
N ALA A 573 10.76 -16.58 3.77
CA ALA A 573 10.80 -16.66 2.31
C ALA A 573 11.62 -17.86 1.82
N ALA A 574 12.82 -18.07 2.39
CA ALA A 574 13.63 -19.24 2.09
C ALA A 574 12.99 -20.57 2.54
N ALA A 575 12.16 -20.56 3.58
CA ALA A 575 11.38 -21.74 4.00
C ALA A 575 10.30 -22.08 2.98
N LEU A 576 9.63 -21.07 2.43
CA LEU A 576 8.70 -21.26 1.31
C LEU A 576 9.40 -21.87 0.10
N ASP A 577 10.53 -21.29 -0.32
CA ASP A 577 11.29 -21.79 -1.48
C ASP A 577 11.67 -23.27 -1.31
N ARG A 578 12.20 -23.65 -0.14
CA ARG A 578 12.49 -25.07 0.16
C ARG A 578 11.26 -25.97 0.12
N ARG A 579 10.12 -25.49 0.64
CA ARG A 579 8.86 -26.25 0.62
C ARG A 579 8.39 -26.50 -0.81
N LEU A 580 8.54 -25.52 -1.67
CA LEU A 580 8.14 -25.61 -3.08
C LEU A 580 9.14 -26.39 -3.94
N GLY A 581 10.24 -26.87 -3.38
CA GLY A 581 11.30 -27.60 -4.11
C GLY A 581 12.24 -26.70 -4.90
N GLU A 582 12.24 -25.39 -4.60
CA GLU A 582 13.11 -24.41 -5.22
C GLU A 582 14.47 -24.40 -4.49
N ASN A 583 15.52 -24.77 -5.20
CA ASN A 583 16.89 -24.61 -4.67
C ASN A 583 17.25 -23.13 -4.68
N SER A 584 17.43 -22.57 -3.51
CA SER A 584 17.90 -21.18 -3.28
C SER A 584 19.35 -20.99 -3.71
#